data_93530979eb6e61de61f755839b59013f
#
_entry.id   93530979eb6e61de61f755839b59013f
#
_cell.length_a   1.000
_cell.length_b   1.000
_cell.length_c   1.000
_cell.angle_alpha   90.00
_cell.angle_beta   90.00
_cell.angle_gamma   90.00
#
_symmetry.space_group_name_H-M   'P 1'
#
loop_
_entity.id
_entity.type
_entity.pdbx_description
1 polymer ?
#
loop_
_entity_poly.entity_id
_entity_poly.type
_entity_poly.pdbx_seq_one_letter_code
_entity_poly.pdbx_strand_id
1 'polypeptide(L)'
;MIVIDASALVNVLLHGPLYASIEKRMREAGRLAAPHLIDAEVGHALRRLLLRGEVRALTVRSILADLDALLLQRYRHDLLLRRALELRDNATVYDAIYIALAEALGVPLVTLDRALGRVPNVRTSIEIIA
;
A
#
# COMPACT_ATOMS: atom_id res chain seq x y z
N MET A 1 -5.56 -4.25 -12.82
CA MET A 1 -4.44 -4.11 -11.88
C MET A 1 -4.56 -2.80 -11.11
N ILE A 2 -4.19 -2.80 -9.86
CA ILE A 2 -4.01 -1.60 -9.04
C ILE A 2 -2.68 -1.68 -8.29
N VAL A 3 -2.12 -0.52 -7.94
CA VAL A 3 -1.12 -0.43 -6.87
C VAL A 3 -1.85 -0.25 -5.57
N ILE A 4 -1.50 -1.03 -4.56
CA ILE A 4 -2.04 -0.93 -3.20
C ILE A 4 -0.96 -0.46 -2.24
N ASP A 5 -1.28 0.47 -1.36
CA ASP A 5 -0.32 0.91 -0.35
C ASP A 5 -0.45 0.12 0.97
N ALA A 6 0.50 0.35 1.87
CA ALA A 6 0.52 -0.36 3.14
C ALA A 6 -0.70 -0.06 4.02
N SER A 7 -1.27 1.14 3.96
CA SER A 7 -2.45 1.50 4.75
C SER A 7 -3.66 0.63 4.40
N ALA A 8 -3.91 0.46 3.12
CA ALA A 8 -4.99 -0.38 2.62
C ALA A 8 -4.71 -1.86 2.86
N LEU A 9 -3.48 -2.32 2.59
CA LEU A 9 -3.11 -3.73 2.76
C LEU A 9 -3.18 -4.16 4.23
N VAL A 10 -2.67 -3.36 5.16
CA VAL A 10 -2.75 -3.65 6.60
C VAL A 10 -4.20 -3.74 7.05
N ASN A 11 -5.07 -2.84 6.58
CA ASN A 11 -6.50 -2.89 6.93
C ASN A 11 -7.13 -4.22 6.49
N VAL A 12 -6.82 -4.70 5.30
CA VAL A 12 -7.31 -6.01 4.81
C VAL A 12 -6.74 -7.15 5.63
N LEU A 13 -5.43 -7.17 5.87
CA LEU A 13 -4.77 -8.25 6.61
C LEU A 13 -5.27 -8.37 8.06
N LEU A 14 -5.65 -7.24 8.66
CA LEU A 14 -6.19 -7.19 10.03
C LEU A 14 -7.71 -7.34 10.09
N HIS A 15 -8.40 -7.52 8.96
CA HIS A 15 -9.86 -7.47 8.88
C HIS A 15 -10.42 -6.20 9.53
N GLY A 16 -9.81 -5.06 9.21
CA GLY A 16 -10.20 -3.76 9.75
C GLY A 16 -11.55 -3.24 9.24
N PRO A 17 -11.94 -2.03 9.67
CA PRO A 17 -13.26 -1.47 9.35
C PRO A 17 -13.58 -1.33 7.87
N LEU A 18 -12.56 -1.19 7.02
CA LEU A 18 -12.73 -1.01 5.57
C LEU A 18 -12.44 -2.29 4.78
N TYR A 19 -12.32 -3.43 5.47
CA TYR A 19 -12.00 -4.73 4.86
C TYR A 19 -12.87 -5.02 3.63
N ALA A 20 -14.19 -4.93 3.78
CA ALA A 20 -15.12 -5.30 2.70
C ALA A 20 -14.95 -4.42 1.45
N SER A 21 -14.75 -3.12 1.64
CA SER A 21 -14.57 -2.18 0.53
C SER A 21 -13.26 -2.40 -0.20
N ILE A 22 -12.17 -2.61 0.55
CA ILE A 22 -10.85 -2.82 -0.03
C ILE A 22 -10.80 -4.18 -0.73
N GLU A 23 -11.28 -5.23 -0.08
CA GLU A 23 -11.30 -6.59 -0.62
C GLU A 23 -12.13 -6.67 -1.92
N LYS A 24 -13.27 -6.00 -1.95
CA LYS A 24 -14.07 -5.86 -3.18
C LYS A 24 -13.23 -5.20 -4.29
N ARG A 25 -12.57 -4.10 -3.98
CA ARG A 25 -11.74 -3.38 -4.95
C ARG A 25 -10.57 -4.22 -5.47
N MET A 26 -9.94 -4.99 -4.58
CA MET A 26 -8.86 -5.93 -4.94
C MET A 26 -9.36 -7.00 -5.92
N ARG A 27 -10.51 -7.59 -5.65
CA ARG A 27 -11.14 -8.58 -6.55
C ARG A 27 -11.46 -8.01 -7.92
N GLU A 28 -12.04 -6.82 -7.97
CA GLU A 28 -12.35 -6.12 -9.22
C GLU A 28 -11.09 -5.83 -10.05
N ALA A 29 -9.99 -5.53 -9.38
CA ALA A 29 -8.70 -5.28 -10.04
C ALA A 29 -8.06 -6.54 -10.60
N GLY A 30 -8.27 -7.68 -9.96
CA GLY A 30 -7.73 -8.99 -10.32
C GLY A 30 -6.22 -9.14 -10.09
N ARG A 31 -5.43 -8.10 -10.18
CA ARG A 31 -3.98 -8.10 -9.99
C ARG A 31 -3.55 -6.94 -9.10
N LEU A 32 -2.61 -7.23 -8.21
CA LEU A 32 -2.07 -6.26 -7.24
C LEU A 32 -0.60 -6.02 -7.49
N ALA A 33 -0.18 -4.79 -7.35
CA ALA A 33 1.21 -4.37 -7.43
C ALA A 33 1.58 -3.47 -6.26
N ALA A 34 2.82 -3.53 -5.83
CA ALA A 34 3.38 -2.62 -4.82
C ALA A 34 4.90 -2.53 -4.97
N PRO A 35 5.54 -1.48 -4.46
CA PRO A 35 6.98 -1.47 -4.33
C PRO A 35 7.42 -2.47 -3.25
N HIS A 36 8.66 -2.94 -3.29
CA HIS A 36 9.22 -3.81 -2.24
C HIS A 36 9.07 -3.21 -0.83
N LEU A 37 9.01 -1.90 -0.72
CA LEU A 37 8.78 -1.16 0.51
C LEU A 37 7.55 -1.65 1.30
N ILE A 38 6.55 -2.19 0.62
CA ILE A 38 5.30 -2.59 1.26
C ILE A 38 5.51 -3.61 2.37
N ASP A 39 6.42 -4.55 2.21
CA ASP A 39 6.70 -5.57 3.22
C ASP A 39 7.28 -4.95 4.49
N ALA A 40 8.21 -3.99 4.33
CA ALA A 40 8.78 -3.27 5.46
C ALA A 40 7.74 -2.41 6.19
N GLU A 41 6.86 -1.77 5.46
CA GLU A 41 5.81 -0.94 6.06
C GLU A 41 4.74 -1.77 6.77
N VAL A 42 4.34 -2.89 6.18
CA VAL A 42 3.44 -3.85 6.85
C VAL A 42 4.09 -4.37 8.13
N GLY A 43 5.36 -4.78 8.07
CA GLY A 43 6.12 -5.23 9.24
C GLY A 43 6.19 -4.16 10.32
N HIS A 44 6.40 -2.91 9.94
CA HIS A 44 6.44 -1.78 10.89
C HIS A 44 5.09 -1.54 11.56
N ALA A 45 3.99 -1.62 10.82
CA ALA A 45 2.65 -1.50 11.37
C ALA A 45 2.35 -2.63 12.37
N LEU A 46 2.70 -3.87 12.03
CA LEU A 46 2.52 -5.02 12.92
C LEU A 46 3.37 -4.89 14.20
N ARG A 47 4.59 -4.39 14.07
CA ARG A 47 5.45 -4.11 15.24
C ARG A 47 4.78 -3.14 16.21
N ARG A 48 4.23 -2.04 15.70
CA ARG A 48 3.52 -1.06 16.55
C ARG A 48 2.36 -1.69 17.30
N LEU A 49 1.57 -2.51 16.62
CA LEU A 49 0.42 -3.20 17.22
C LEU A 49 0.85 -4.20 18.30
N LEU A 50 1.94 -4.94 18.04
CA LEU A 50 2.52 -5.89 19.03
C LEU A 50 2.99 -5.15 20.28
N LEU A 51 3.72 -4.03 20.11
CA LEU A 51 4.24 -3.26 21.23
C LEU A 51 3.16 -2.60 22.07
N ARG A 52 2.01 -2.27 21.46
CA ARG A 52 0.84 -1.73 22.14
C ARG A 52 -0.05 -2.81 22.76
N GLY A 53 0.24 -4.08 22.53
CA GLY A 53 -0.60 -5.18 22.99
C GLY A 53 -1.94 -5.30 22.25
N GLU A 54 -2.07 -4.66 21.08
CA GLU A 54 -3.30 -4.67 20.29
C GLU A 54 -3.44 -5.90 19.40
N VAL A 55 -2.37 -6.66 19.22
CA VAL A 55 -2.34 -7.92 18.47
C VAL A 55 -1.39 -8.89 19.15
N ARG A 56 -1.71 -10.18 19.09
CA ARG A 56 -0.87 -11.25 19.65
C ARG A 56 0.10 -11.79 18.62
N ALA A 57 1.23 -12.35 19.07
CA ALA A 57 2.25 -12.95 18.22
C ALA A 57 1.70 -14.07 17.31
N LEU A 58 0.77 -14.89 17.79
CA LEU A 58 0.12 -15.93 16.99
C LEU A 58 -0.73 -15.34 15.86
N THR A 59 -1.40 -14.22 16.12
CA THR A 59 -2.18 -13.49 15.10
C THR A 59 -1.25 -12.93 14.03
N VAL A 60 -0.10 -12.38 14.41
CA VAL A 60 0.90 -11.87 13.47
C VAL A 60 1.41 -12.98 12.56
N ARG A 61 1.65 -14.18 13.07
CA ARG A 61 2.03 -15.33 12.23
C ARG A 61 0.99 -15.63 11.17
N SER A 62 -0.28 -15.62 11.55
CA SER A 62 -1.40 -15.83 10.62
C SER A 62 -1.46 -14.73 9.55
N ILE A 63 -1.27 -13.47 9.97
CA ILE A 63 -1.25 -12.31 9.05
C ILE A 63 -0.10 -12.43 8.05
N LEU A 64 1.09 -12.82 8.50
CA LEU A 64 2.24 -13.00 7.61
C LEU A 64 2.01 -14.16 6.62
N ALA A 65 1.35 -15.23 7.05
CA ALA A 65 0.96 -16.31 6.15
C ALA A 65 -0.04 -15.84 5.09
N ASP A 66 -1.00 -15.00 5.46
CA ASP A 66 -1.95 -14.40 4.52
C ASP A 66 -1.25 -13.48 3.52
N LEU A 67 -0.28 -12.68 3.98
CA LEU A 67 0.54 -11.84 3.13
C LEU A 67 1.34 -12.67 2.11
N ASP A 68 1.94 -13.77 2.56
CA ASP A 68 2.70 -14.68 1.69
C ASP A 68 1.81 -15.36 0.65
N ALA A 69 0.56 -15.66 1.00
CA ALA A 69 -0.41 -16.29 0.10
C ALA A 69 -0.99 -15.31 -0.92
N LEU A 70 -0.87 -14.01 -0.68
CA LEU A 70 -1.43 -12.98 -1.55
C LEU A 70 -0.63 -12.87 -2.85
N LEU A 71 -1.32 -12.89 -3.99
CA LEU A 71 -0.70 -12.68 -5.30
C LEU A 71 -0.41 -11.19 -5.51
N LEU A 72 0.65 -10.72 -4.89
CA LEU A 72 1.12 -9.35 -4.95
C LEU A 72 2.44 -9.29 -5.69
N GLN A 73 2.45 -8.58 -6.82
CA GLN A 73 3.69 -8.35 -7.57
C GLN A 73 4.45 -7.18 -6.97
N ARG A 74 5.69 -7.42 -6.56
CA ARG A 74 6.57 -6.40 -5.97
C ARG A 74 7.54 -5.86 -7.00
N TYR A 75 7.82 -4.56 -6.89
CA TYR A 75 8.67 -3.83 -7.83
C TYR A 75 9.84 -3.14 -7.10
N ARG A 76 10.96 -3.03 -7.80
CA ARG A 76 12.17 -2.37 -7.30
C ARG A 76 11.99 -0.87 -7.19
N HIS A 77 12.71 -0.26 -6.25
CA HIS A 77 12.64 1.18 -6.00
C HIS A 77 13.52 2.01 -6.94
N ASP A 78 14.65 1.46 -7.37
CA ASP A 78 15.66 2.22 -8.13
C ASP A 78 15.11 2.85 -9.40
N LEU A 79 14.19 2.20 -10.09
CA LEU A 79 13.54 2.72 -11.29
C LEU A 79 12.51 3.81 -11.00
N LEU A 80 12.10 3.96 -9.74
CA LEU A 80 11.04 4.88 -9.31
C LEU A 80 11.58 6.15 -8.67
N LEU A 81 12.84 6.16 -8.24
CA LEU A 81 13.39 7.25 -7.44
C LEU A 81 13.42 8.58 -8.16
N ARG A 82 13.72 8.60 -9.45
CA ARG A 82 13.74 9.85 -10.22
C ARG A 82 12.39 10.57 -10.16
N ARG A 83 11.32 9.83 -10.45
CA ARG A 83 9.97 10.40 -10.40
C ARG A 83 9.55 10.73 -8.97
N ALA A 84 9.88 9.89 -8.00
CA ALA A 84 9.58 10.16 -6.60
C ALA A 84 10.20 11.47 -6.11
N LEU A 85 11.45 11.76 -6.49
CA LEU A 85 12.12 13.01 -6.13
C LEU A 85 11.51 14.25 -6.81
N GLU A 86 10.89 14.09 -7.96
CA GLU A 86 10.12 15.18 -8.60
C GLU A 86 8.89 15.58 -7.77
N LEU A 87 8.37 14.69 -6.94
CA LEU A 87 7.21 14.92 -6.06
C LEU A 87 7.61 15.38 -4.64
N ARG A 88 8.88 15.64 -4.38
CA ARG A 88 9.46 15.87 -3.05
C ARG A 88 8.84 17.01 -2.25
N ASP A 89 8.31 18.02 -2.92
CA ASP A 89 7.74 19.18 -2.22
C ASP A 89 6.40 18.86 -1.54
N ASN A 90 5.73 17.79 -1.95
CA ASN A 90 4.37 17.47 -1.51
C ASN A 90 4.18 16.04 -1.03
N ALA A 91 5.21 15.20 -1.10
CA ALA A 91 5.17 13.81 -0.65
C ALA A 91 6.53 13.38 -0.14
N THR A 92 6.54 12.50 0.85
CA THR A 92 7.76 11.79 1.25
C THR A 92 8.20 10.87 0.10
N VAL A 93 9.48 10.50 0.06
CA VAL A 93 9.94 9.52 -0.93
C VAL A 93 9.20 8.20 -0.79
N TYR A 94 8.88 7.78 0.43
CA TYR A 94 8.12 6.55 0.69
C TYR A 94 6.74 6.59 0.02
N ASP A 95 5.98 7.64 0.20
CA ASP A 95 4.67 7.81 -0.46
C ASP A 95 4.81 8.01 -1.97
N ALA A 96 5.79 8.81 -2.37
CA ALA A 96 6.03 9.10 -3.79
C ALA A 96 6.45 7.87 -4.60
N ILE A 97 7.10 6.88 -4.00
CA ILE A 97 7.43 5.60 -4.65
C ILE A 97 6.16 4.86 -5.07
N TYR A 98 5.11 4.86 -4.24
CA TYR A 98 3.82 4.26 -4.61
C TYR A 98 3.17 4.99 -5.78
N ILE A 99 3.18 6.32 -5.74
CA ILE A 99 2.65 7.14 -6.83
C ILE A 99 3.42 6.88 -8.13
N ALA A 100 4.75 6.91 -8.06
CA ALA A 100 5.62 6.67 -9.21
C ALA A 100 5.39 5.29 -9.83
N LEU A 101 5.19 4.25 -9.00
CA LEU A 101 4.87 2.90 -9.49
C LEU A 101 3.53 2.86 -10.21
N ALA A 102 2.50 3.46 -9.62
CA ALA A 102 1.18 3.51 -10.24
C ALA A 102 1.20 4.24 -11.60
N GLU A 103 1.93 5.36 -11.68
CA GLU A 103 2.14 6.08 -12.93
C GLU A 103 2.88 5.21 -13.97
N ALA A 104 3.96 4.55 -13.56
CA ALA A 104 4.76 3.70 -14.46
C ALA A 104 3.97 2.53 -15.03
N LEU A 105 3.06 1.96 -14.25
CA LEU A 105 2.20 0.86 -14.66
C LEU A 105 0.92 1.34 -15.37
N GLY A 106 0.61 2.63 -15.29
CA GLY A 106 -0.62 3.19 -15.86
C GLY A 106 -1.88 2.69 -15.16
N VAL A 107 -1.83 2.50 -13.84
CA VAL A 107 -2.93 1.96 -13.03
C VAL A 107 -3.23 2.86 -11.83
N PRO A 108 -4.42 2.76 -11.22
CA PRO A 108 -4.72 3.52 -10.01
C PRO A 108 -3.89 3.09 -8.80
N LEU A 109 -3.66 4.04 -7.89
CA LEU A 109 -3.16 3.79 -6.54
C LEU A 109 -4.34 3.76 -5.57
N VAL A 110 -4.50 2.68 -4.83
CA VAL A 110 -5.51 2.52 -3.77
C VAL A 110 -4.87 2.73 -2.41
N THR A 111 -5.41 3.65 -1.64
CA THR A 111 -4.88 4.05 -0.33
C THR A 111 -6.01 4.43 0.63
N LEU A 112 -5.73 4.43 1.92
CA LEU A 112 -6.59 5.04 2.94
C LEU A 112 -6.14 6.45 3.32
N ASP A 113 -4.96 6.87 2.86
CA ASP A 113 -4.38 8.16 3.20
C ASP A 113 -4.91 9.27 2.27
N ARG A 114 -5.80 10.09 2.82
CA ARG A 114 -6.38 11.23 2.10
C ARG A 114 -5.35 12.25 1.62
N ALA A 115 -4.21 12.36 2.32
CA ALA A 115 -3.14 13.28 1.94
C ALA A 115 -2.54 12.94 0.58
N LEU A 116 -2.48 11.66 0.20
CA LEU A 116 -2.00 11.25 -1.12
C LEU A 116 -2.90 11.76 -2.24
N GLY A 117 -4.20 11.86 -2.02
CA GLY A 117 -5.13 12.41 -2.99
C GLY A 117 -4.95 13.91 -3.26
N ARG A 118 -4.19 14.62 -2.43
CA ARG A 118 -3.92 16.05 -2.56
C ARG A 118 -2.56 16.38 -3.19
N VAL A 119 -1.75 15.37 -3.48
CA VAL A 119 -0.44 15.59 -4.10
C VAL A 119 -0.65 16.13 -5.51
N PRO A 120 -0.10 17.31 -5.86
CA PRO A 120 -0.27 17.88 -7.19
C PRO A 120 0.64 17.18 -8.21
N ASN A 121 0.30 17.36 -9.50
CA ASN A 121 1.08 16.84 -10.63
C ASN A 121 1.20 15.33 -10.73
N VAL A 122 0.29 14.60 -10.07
CA VAL A 122 0.18 13.15 -10.19
C VAL A 122 -0.46 12.80 -11.55
N ARG A 123 0.10 11.79 -12.22
CA ARG A 123 -0.28 11.37 -13.57
C ARG A 123 -1.12 10.11 -13.61
N THR A 124 -1.69 9.74 -12.48
CA THR A 124 -2.60 8.60 -12.36
C THR A 124 -3.70 8.93 -11.36
N SER A 125 -4.74 8.11 -11.31
CA SER A 125 -5.78 8.28 -10.30
C SER A 125 -5.33 7.73 -8.94
N ILE A 126 -5.66 8.47 -7.89
CA ILE A 126 -5.50 8.01 -6.51
C ILE A 126 -6.89 7.77 -5.95
N GLU A 127 -7.19 6.52 -5.63
CA GLU A 127 -8.47 6.10 -5.08
C GLU A 127 -8.37 6.02 -3.56
N ILE A 128 -9.06 6.93 -2.89
CA ILE A 128 -9.16 6.93 -1.42
C ILE A 128 -10.33 6.07 -1.01
N ILE A 129 -10.08 5.02 -0.24
CA ILE A 129 -11.14 4.21 0.37
C ILE A 129 -11.40 4.72 1.78
N ALA A 130 -12.64 5.05 2.03
CA ALA A 130 -13.07 5.61 3.31
C ALA A 130 -14.35 4.94 3.83
#